data_a19fea94202539008d27bce82ddb8e91
#
_entry.id   a19fea94202539008d27bce82ddb8e91
#
_cell.length_a   1.000
_cell.length_b   1.000
_cell.length_c   1.000
_cell.angle_alpha   90.00
_cell.angle_beta   90.00
_cell.angle_gamma   90.00
#
_symmetry.space_group_name_H-M   'P 1'
#
loop_
_entity.id
_entity.type
_entity.pdbx_description
1 polymer ?
#
loop_
_entity_poly.entity_id
_entity_poly.type
_entity_poly.pdbx_seq_one_letter_code
_entity_poly.pdbx_strand_id
1 'polypeptide(L)'
;MATGNEIAATLHELVDRDFTFMHICGTHEAAIARTGLRSLLPERLKIVMGPGCPVCITPQGEIDAALDLADKDCIVTTYGDLLRVPGSKGSLESSGGDVRVVQGVHKAVEIARKTGKEVVFISVGFETTAPTVAATILTKPPENFSILSCHRIVPPAMKWLLEQGEAKLDGFMLPGHVCTVTGYEDYEQFPVPQVVAGFEPDDILLGLLMLVRQVREGTHRVDNAYPRAVTREGNVKAKKVMYEVFESCDVEWRGFPVIPGSGLRLKKEFEQYDAQKKFSIVFRHISKHSACICDRVLRGIAQPSDCRLFSKICHPRTPVGPCMVSHEGACKIWHMYQTKKSDMPLP
;
A
#
# COMPACT_ATOMS: atom_id res chain seq x y z
N MET A 1 -5.10 19.17 -24.39
CA MET A 1 -5.24 17.79 -23.85
C MET A 1 -6.68 17.36 -24.08
N ALA A 2 -6.91 16.09 -24.44
CA ALA A 2 -8.27 15.56 -24.53
C ALA A 2 -8.94 15.61 -23.14
N THR A 3 -10.22 15.91 -23.11
CA THR A 3 -11.03 15.90 -21.88
C THR A 3 -11.29 14.46 -21.41
N GLY A 4 -11.61 14.26 -20.14
CA GLY A 4 -11.94 12.94 -19.62
C GLY A 4 -13.08 12.25 -20.38
N ASN A 5 -14.07 13.02 -20.85
CA ASN A 5 -15.18 12.49 -21.67
C ASN A 5 -14.71 12.00 -23.06
N GLU A 6 -13.81 12.72 -23.69
CA GLU A 6 -13.22 12.29 -24.97
C GLU A 6 -12.36 11.03 -24.81
N ILE A 7 -11.59 10.94 -23.71
CA ILE A 7 -10.81 9.74 -23.39
C ILE A 7 -11.75 8.55 -23.13
N ALA A 8 -12.81 8.73 -22.35
CA ALA A 8 -13.79 7.69 -22.09
C ALA A 8 -14.47 7.20 -23.37
N ALA A 9 -14.87 8.11 -24.27
CA ALA A 9 -15.43 7.76 -25.58
C ALA A 9 -14.45 6.91 -26.40
N THR A 10 -13.17 7.32 -26.45
CA THR A 10 -12.12 6.57 -27.15
C THR A 10 -11.91 5.16 -26.52
N LEU A 11 -12.01 5.03 -25.19
CA LEU A 11 -11.94 3.71 -24.54
C LEU A 11 -13.10 2.80 -24.98
N HIS A 12 -14.33 3.35 -25.12
CA HIS A 12 -15.47 2.58 -25.62
C HIS A 12 -15.28 2.08 -27.06
N GLU A 13 -14.57 2.84 -27.90
CA GLU A 13 -14.23 2.43 -29.28
C GLU A 13 -13.14 1.36 -29.33
N LEU A 14 -12.12 1.47 -28.45
CA LEU A 14 -10.94 0.63 -28.52
C LEU A 14 -11.06 -0.69 -27.76
N VAL A 15 -12.00 -0.78 -26.79
CA VAL A 15 -12.17 -1.99 -25.96
C VAL A 15 -13.07 -2.98 -26.69
N ASP A 16 -12.47 -3.86 -27.47
CA ASP A 16 -13.12 -4.87 -28.32
C ASP A 16 -13.17 -6.28 -27.70
N ARG A 17 -12.42 -6.51 -26.63
CA ARG A 17 -12.40 -7.76 -25.82
C ARG A 17 -12.35 -7.44 -24.33
N ASP A 18 -12.34 -8.46 -23.51
CA ASP A 18 -12.15 -8.27 -22.06
C ASP A 18 -10.70 -7.85 -21.77
N PHE A 19 -10.56 -6.77 -21.01
CA PHE A 19 -9.30 -6.26 -20.46
C PHE A 19 -9.39 -6.24 -18.94
N THR A 20 -8.31 -6.61 -18.29
CA THR A 20 -8.19 -6.52 -16.84
C THR A 20 -6.86 -5.86 -16.47
N PHE A 21 -6.92 -4.65 -15.94
CA PHE A 21 -5.75 -3.93 -15.44
C PHE A 21 -5.76 -3.88 -13.93
N MET A 22 -4.58 -4.01 -13.33
CA MET A 22 -4.40 -3.87 -11.88
C MET A 22 -3.70 -2.55 -11.58
N HIS A 23 -4.27 -1.78 -10.64
CA HIS A 23 -3.52 -0.68 -10.03
C HIS A 23 -2.97 -1.10 -8.66
N ILE A 24 -1.74 -0.68 -8.34
CA ILE A 24 -1.07 -1.00 -7.08
C ILE A 24 -0.97 0.27 -6.22
N CYS A 25 -2.13 0.87 -5.93
CA CYS A 25 -2.19 2.09 -5.13
C CYS A 25 -3.58 2.29 -4.50
N GLY A 26 -3.64 2.43 -3.18
CA GLY A 26 -4.88 2.74 -2.48
C GLY A 26 -5.46 4.12 -2.86
N THR A 27 -4.59 5.09 -3.16
CA THR A 27 -5.04 6.43 -3.61
C THR A 27 -5.73 6.36 -4.98
N HIS A 28 -5.25 5.51 -5.92
CA HIS A 28 -5.97 5.25 -7.17
C HIS A 28 -7.36 4.66 -6.90
N GLU A 29 -7.46 3.65 -6.03
CA GLU A 29 -8.75 3.07 -5.66
C GLU A 29 -9.71 4.11 -5.08
N ALA A 30 -9.22 4.95 -4.17
CA ALA A 30 -10.02 6.03 -3.58
C ALA A 30 -10.48 7.06 -4.63
N ALA A 31 -9.61 7.43 -5.56
CA ALA A 31 -9.96 8.35 -6.65
C ALA A 31 -11.02 7.74 -7.59
N ILE A 32 -10.81 6.50 -8.04
CA ILE A 32 -11.73 5.76 -8.91
C ILE A 32 -13.11 5.61 -8.26
N ALA A 33 -13.16 5.25 -6.98
CA ALA A 33 -14.41 5.05 -6.26
C ALA A 33 -15.15 6.38 -5.98
N ARG A 34 -14.41 7.39 -5.51
CA ARG A 34 -14.97 8.71 -5.16
C ARG A 34 -15.59 9.42 -6.35
N THR A 35 -14.95 9.33 -7.51
CA THR A 35 -15.43 10.01 -8.74
C THR A 35 -16.41 9.16 -9.55
N GLY A 36 -16.62 7.89 -9.15
CA GLY A 36 -17.49 6.98 -9.90
C GLY A 36 -16.91 6.57 -11.26
N LEU A 37 -15.61 6.69 -11.45
CA LEU A 37 -14.92 6.49 -12.72
C LEU A 37 -15.24 5.13 -13.36
N ARG A 38 -15.43 4.07 -12.55
CA ARG A 38 -15.82 2.75 -13.07
C ARG A 38 -17.12 2.77 -13.90
N SER A 39 -18.04 3.69 -13.62
CA SER A 39 -19.29 3.81 -14.40
C SER A 39 -19.12 4.44 -15.78
N LEU A 40 -17.97 5.06 -16.04
CA LEU A 40 -17.63 5.66 -17.34
C LEU A 40 -16.88 4.67 -18.26
N LEU A 41 -16.44 3.54 -17.71
CA LEU A 41 -15.64 2.57 -18.46
C LEU A 41 -16.52 1.58 -19.22
N PRO A 42 -16.04 1.07 -20.38
CA PRO A 42 -16.68 -0.05 -21.07
C PRO A 42 -16.84 -1.26 -20.14
N GLU A 43 -17.94 -2.01 -20.26
CA GLU A 43 -18.21 -3.21 -19.42
C GLU A 43 -17.10 -4.26 -19.50
N ARG A 44 -16.42 -4.34 -20.64
CA ARG A 44 -15.32 -5.27 -20.90
C ARG A 44 -13.97 -4.81 -20.37
N LEU A 45 -13.88 -3.61 -19.77
CA LEU A 45 -12.67 -3.08 -19.16
C LEU A 45 -12.79 -3.10 -17.64
N LYS A 46 -12.06 -3.99 -17.01
CA LYS A 46 -12.03 -4.15 -15.55
C LYS A 46 -10.79 -3.53 -14.95
N ILE A 47 -10.98 -2.80 -13.84
CA ILE A 47 -9.89 -2.32 -13.01
C ILE A 47 -9.98 -3.01 -11.66
N VAL A 48 -8.91 -3.71 -11.27
CA VAL A 48 -8.79 -4.38 -9.98
C VAL A 48 -7.71 -3.74 -9.12
N MET A 49 -7.92 -3.72 -7.82
CA MET A 49 -6.91 -3.26 -6.88
C MET A 49 -5.95 -4.40 -6.54
N GLY A 50 -4.66 -4.10 -6.60
CA GLY A 50 -3.58 -4.95 -6.11
C GLY A 50 -3.12 -4.57 -4.69
N PRO A 51 -1.95 -5.04 -4.24
CA PRO A 51 -1.43 -4.86 -2.88
C PRO A 51 -0.85 -3.45 -2.64
N GLY A 52 -1.60 -2.40 -2.98
CA GLY A 52 -1.17 -0.99 -2.95
C GLY A 52 -1.47 -0.23 -1.67
N CYS A 53 -1.85 -0.91 -0.59
CA CYS A 53 -2.10 -0.29 0.72
C CYS A 53 -1.13 -0.87 1.75
N PRO A 54 -0.16 -0.10 2.28
CA PRO A 54 0.88 -0.63 3.14
C PRO A 54 0.34 -1.23 4.45
N VAL A 55 -0.70 -0.63 5.02
CA VAL A 55 -1.38 -1.17 6.21
C VAL A 55 -2.08 -2.50 5.90
N CYS A 56 -2.69 -2.60 4.73
CA CYS A 56 -3.46 -3.79 4.34
C CYS A 56 -2.57 -5.02 4.15
N ILE A 57 -1.34 -4.80 3.66
CA ILE A 57 -0.39 -5.89 3.38
C ILE A 57 0.51 -6.21 4.58
N THR A 58 0.44 -5.47 5.67
CA THR A 58 1.17 -5.76 6.90
C THR A 58 0.63 -7.05 7.53
N PRO A 59 1.46 -8.10 7.71
CA PRO A 59 1.06 -9.37 8.32
C PRO A 59 0.56 -9.21 9.75
N GLN A 60 -0.27 -10.14 10.19
CA GLN A 60 -0.79 -10.10 11.54
C GLN A 60 0.30 -10.24 12.60
N GLY A 61 1.36 -11.00 12.33
CA GLY A 61 2.49 -11.14 13.24
C GLY A 61 3.23 -9.84 13.54
N GLU A 62 3.27 -8.90 12.57
CA GLU A 62 3.85 -7.57 12.79
C GLU A 62 2.89 -6.67 13.62
N ILE A 63 1.58 -6.81 13.43
CA ILE A 63 0.59 -6.12 14.28
C ILE A 63 0.66 -6.63 15.72
N ASP A 64 0.77 -7.94 15.90
CA ASP A 64 0.91 -8.55 17.22
C ASP A 64 2.23 -8.16 17.89
N ALA A 65 3.31 -8.04 17.14
CA ALA A 65 4.57 -7.52 17.64
C ALA A 65 4.44 -6.06 18.14
N ALA A 66 3.68 -5.23 17.42
CA ALA A 66 3.38 -3.88 17.86
C ALA A 66 2.52 -3.86 19.15
N LEU A 67 1.59 -4.81 19.31
CA LEU A 67 0.81 -5.00 20.54
C LEU A 67 1.69 -5.48 21.69
N ASP A 68 2.57 -6.46 21.44
CA ASP A 68 3.52 -6.95 22.46
C ASP A 68 4.49 -5.84 22.90
N LEU A 69 4.81 -4.86 22.05
CA LEU A 69 5.55 -3.65 22.44
C LEU A 69 4.71 -2.72 23.31
N ALA A 70 3.43 -2.55 23.01
CA ALA A 70 2.54 -1.72 23.81
C ALA A 70 2.34 -2.27 25.23
N ASP A 71 2.54 -3.58 25.43
CA ASP A 71 2.52 -4.22 26.76
C ASP A 71 3.86 -4.04 27.54
N LYS A 72 4.88 -3.41 26.93
CA LYS A 72 6.17 -3.13 27.57
C LYS A 72 6.20 -1.70 28.13
N ASP A 73 7.19 -1.39 28.96
CA ASP A 73 7.42 -0.02 29.46
C ASP A 73 8.08 0.85 28.38
N CYS A 74 7.37 1.06 27.27
CA CYS A 74 7.77 1.95 26.19
C CYS A 74 6.56 2.69 25.59
N ILE A 75 6.82 3.80 24.94
CA ILE A 75 5.83 4.53 24.15
C ILE A 75 5.82 3.97 22.73
N VAL A 76 4.72 3.40 22.31
CA VAL A 76 4.53 2.99 20.91
C VAL A 76 3.96 4.16 20.13
N THR A 77 4.64 4.53 19.04
CA THR A 77 4.16 5.57 18.13
C THR A 77 3.86 5.00 16.76
N THR A 78 2.77 5.42 16.12
CA THR A 78 2.35 4.89 14.82
C THR A 78 1.51 5.90 14.04
N TYR A 79 1.27 5.61 12.76
CA TYR A 79 0.27 6.32 11.97
C TYR A 79 -1.15 5.93 12.37
N GLY A 80 -2.11 6.86 12.22
CA GLY A 80 -3.49 6.65 12.62
C GLY A 80 -4.17 5.45 11.95
N ASP A 81 -3.80 5.15 10.72
CA ASP A 81 -4.36 4.03 9.95
C ASP A 81 -4.01 2.64 10.54
N LEU A 82 -2.96 2.55 11.37
CA LEU A 82 -2.59 1.28 12.02
C LEU A 82 -3.31 1.07 13.35
N LEU A 83 -3.74 2.15 14.00
CA LEU A 83 -4.23 2.15 15.38
C LEU A 83 -5.34 1.13 15.65
N ARG A 84 -6.26 0.96 14.68
CA ARG A 84 -7.44 0.10 14.78
C ARG A 84 -7.32 -1.22 14.01
N VAL A 85 -6.14 -1.52 13.46
CA VAL A 85 -5.93 -2.80 12.77
C VAL A 85 -6.01 -3.94 13.80
N PRO A 86 -6.90 -4.94 13.55
CA PRO A 86 -7.04 -6.03 14.50
C PRO A 86 -5.83 -6.97 14.47
N GLY A 87 -5.23 -7.20 15.61
CA GLY A 87 -4.30 -8.27 15.91
C GLY A 87 -4.99 -9.42 16.64
N SER A 88 -4.21 -10.37 17.16
CA SER A 88 -4.72 -11.55 17.87
C SER A 88 -5.35 -11.22 19.25
N LYS A 89 -4.88 -10.14 19.89
CA LYS A 89 -5.30 -9.73 21.24
C LYS A 89 -6.10 -8.41 21.25
N GLY A 90 -6.54 -7.92 20.10
CA GLY A 90 -7.20 -6.61 19.98
C GLY A 90 -6.48 -5.71 18.98
N SER A 91 -6.49 -4.41 19.21
CA SER A 91 -5.80 -3.41 18.39
C SER A 91 -4.94 -2.49 19.27
N LEU A 92 -4.05 -1.70 18.67
CA LEU A 92 -3.28 -0.70 19.43
C LEU A 92 -4.18 0.31 20.15
N GLU A 93 -5.35 0.66 19.57
CA GLU A 93 -6.35 1.52 20.22
C GLU A 93 -6.91 0.89 21.50
N SER A 94 -7.09 -0.42 21.52
CA SER A 94 -7.66 -1.16 22.66
C SER A 94 -6.59 -1.72 23.60
N SER A 95 -5.31 -1.54 23.31
CA SER A 95 -4.22 -1.94 24.19
C SER A 95 -4.20 -1.07 25.45
N GLY A 96 -3.72 -1.59 26.56
CA GLY A 96 -3.53 -0.80 27.78
C GLY A 96 -2.26 0.04 27.80
N GLY A 97 -1.44 0.02 26.72
CA GLY A 97 -0.14 0.66 26.63
C GLY A 97 -0.19 2.14 26.27
N ASP A 98 0.96 2.81 26.40
CA ASP A 98 1.11 4.22 25.95
C ASP A 98 1.31 4.24 24.41
N VAL A 99 0.19 4.28 23.69
CA VAL A 99 0.17 4.33 22.22
C VAL A 99 -0.19 5.73 21.75
N ARG A 100 0.65 6.31 20.88
CA ARG A 100 0.48 7.68 20.37
C ARG A 100 0.47 7.73 18.86
N VAL A 101 -0.55 8.38 18.29
CA VAL A 101 -0.62 8.65 16.85
C VAL A 101 0.29 9.83 16.52
N VAL A 102 1.12 9.66 15.50
CA VAL A 102 2.03 10.68 15.01
C VAL A 102 1.87 10.88 13.50
N GLN A 103 2.13 12.09 13.03
CA GLN A 103 2.07 12.43 11.60
C GLN A 103 3.33 12.02 10.84
N GLY A 104 4.41 11.72 11.55
CA GLY A 104 5.68 11.30 10.95
C GLY A 104 6.71 10.93 12.02
N VAL A 105 7.74 10.24 11.59
CA VAL A 105 8.82 9.71 12.45
C VAL A 105 9.51 10.79 13.29
N HIS A 106 9.65 12.03 12.77
CA HIS A 106 10.22 13.15 13.52
C HIS A 106 9.47 13.47 14.82
N LYS A 107 8.14 13.28 14.83
CA LYS A 107 7.33 13.45 16.05
C LYS A 107 7.60 12.36 17.08
N ALA A 108 7.87 11.14 16.66
CA ALA A 108 8.30 10.07 17.56
C ALA A 108 9.64 10.41 18.21
N VAL A 109 10.60 10.95 17.45
CA VAL A 109 11.90 11.43 17.99
C VAL A 109 11.72 12.59 18.98
N GLU A 110 10.80 13.55 18.70
CA GLU A 110 10.48 14.62 19.64
C GLU A 110 9.92 14.07 20.96
N ILE A 111 9.05 13.04 20.89
CA ILE A 111 8.50 12.38 22.08
C ILE A 111 9.64 11.73 22.88
N ALA A 112 10.56 11.01 22.22
CA ALA A 112 11.70 10.38 22.86
C ALA A 112 12.57 11.41 23.63
N ARG A 113 12.89 12.52 22.98
CA ARG A 113 13.67 13.63 23.62
C ARG A 113 12.95 14.25 24.81
N LYS A 114 11.63 14.45 24.72
CA LYS A 114 10.86 15.14 25.77
C LYS A 114 10.57 14.26 26.98
N THR A 115 10.36 12.96 26.77
CA THR A 115 9.94 12.05 27.84
C THR A 115 11.09 11.34 28.51
N GLY A 116 12.23 11.18 27.83
CA GLY A 116 13.32 10.31 28.25
C GLY A 116 12.97 8.80 28.28
N LYS A 117 11.71 8.43 27.97
CA LYS A 117 11.25 7.05 27.91
C LYS A 117 11.66 6.39 26.59
N GLU A 118 11.70 5.07 26.58
CA GLU A 118 11.81 4.30 25.35
C GLU A 118 10.66 4.60 24.41
N VAL A 119 10.95 4.94 23.16
CA VAL A 119 9.96 5.20 22.11
C VAL A 119 10.21 4.32 20.91
N VAL A 120 9.21 3.54 20.53
CA VAL A 120 9.24 2.71 19.33
C VAL A 120 8.29 3.26 18.30
N PHE A 121 8.81 3.57 17.11
CA PHE A 121 7.99 3.97 15.98
C PHE A 121 7.69 2.75 15.09
N ILE A 122 6.40 2.38 14.98
CA ILE A 122 5.96 1.33 14.06
C ILE A 122 5.95 1.89 12.65
N SER A 123 6.97 1.53 11.88
CA SER A 123 7.31 2.14 10.60
C SER A 123 6.71 1.35 9.44
N VAL A 124 5.39 1.53 9.21
CA VAL A 124 4.65 0.93 8.10
C VAL A 124 4.68 1.86 6.90
N GLY A 125 4.94 1.32 5.71
CA GLY A 125 4.93 2.11 4.48
C GLY A 125 5.60 1.41 3.31
N PHE A 126 5.53 2.07 2.16
CA PHE A 126 6.28 1.74 0.97
C PHE A 126 7.48 2.67 0.80
N GLU A 127 8.06 2.68 -0.39
CA GLU A 127 9.18 3.55 -0.78
C GLU A 127 8.85 5.05 -0.63
N THR A 128 7.59 5.41 -0.46
CA THR A 128 7.16 6.80 -0.20
C THR A 128 7.54 7.31 1.19
N THR A 129 7.54 6.44 2.20
CA THR A 129 7.78 6.82 3.61
C THR A 129 9.19 6.46 4.09
N ALA A 130 9.79 5.41 3.54
CA ALA A 130 11.09 4.92 3.95
C ALA A 130 12.23 5.98 3.87
N PRO A 131 12.30 6.86 2.84
CA PRO A 131 13.33 7.90 2.78
C PRO A 131 13.28 8.89 3.95
N THR A 132 12.06 9.24 4.41
CA THR A 132 11.91 10.17 5.56
C THR A 132 12.37 9.53 6.86
N VAL A 133 12.10 8.23 7.03
CA VAL A 133 12.59 7.45 8.18
C VAL A 133 14.11 7.34 8.13
N ALA A 134 14.68 7.02 6.97
CA ALA A 134 16.12 6.95 6.77
C ALA A 134 16.80 8.31 7.07
N ALA A 135 16.27 9.39 6.52
CA ALA A 135 16.78 10.75 6.79
C ALA A 135 16.76 11.07 8.30
N THR A 136 15.72 10.62 9.02
CA THR A 136 15.64 10.83 10.47
C THR A 136 16.68 10.01 11.21
N ILE A 137 16.93 8.76 10.83
CA ILE A 137 17.99 7.91 11.43
C ILE A 137 19.39 8.56 11.23
N LEU A 138 19.65 9.11 10.04
CA LEU A 138 20.90 9.81 9.75
C LEU A 138 21.14 11.06 10.62
N THR A 139 20.09 11.66 11.20
CA THR A 139 20.25 12.75 12.17
C THR A 139 20.74 12.28 13.55
N LYS A 140 20.99 10.98 13.72
CA LYS A 140 21.39 10.36 14.98
C LYS A 140 20.42 10.71 16.12
N PRO A 141 19.15 10.20 16.04
CA PRO A 141 18.18 10.40 17.12
C PRO A 141 18.69 9.85 18.45
N PRO A 142 18.07 10.21 19.59
CA PRO A 142 18.52 9.75 20.91
C PRO A 142 18.42 8.22 21.06
N GLU A 143 19.22 7.62 21.93
CA GLU A 143 19.33 6.17 22.12
C GLU A 143 18.03 5.51 22.59
N ASN A 144 17.14 6.27 23.23
CA ASN A 144 15.81 5.82 23.65
C ASN A 144 14.75 5.87 22.50
N PHE A 145 15.20 6.06 21.25
CA PHE A 145 14.35 5.97 20.06
C PHE A 145 14.75 4.75 19.23
N SER A 146 13.75 4.03 18.75
CA SER A 146 13.93 2.93 17.78
C SER A 146 12.75 2.80 16.84
N ILE A 147 12.93 2.05 15.75
CA ILE A 147 11.87 1.75 14.79
C ILE A 147 11.63 0.24 14.70
N LEU A 148 10.38 -0.17 14.60
CA LEU A 148 10.00 -1.49 14.10
C LEU A 148 9.73 -1.35 12.61
N SER A 149 10.69 -1.80 11.77
CA SER A 149 10.56 -1.65 10.32
C SER A 149 9.56 -2.67 9.76
N CYS A 150 8.45 -2.15 9.25
CA CYS A 150 7.43 -2.89 8.53
C CYS A 150 7.29 -2.36 7.09
N HIS A 151 8.38 -1.82 6.53
CA HIS A 151 8.39 -1.29 5.17
C HIS A 151 8.37 -2.40 4.11
N ARG A 152 7.75 -2.09 2.98
CA ARG A 152 7.64 -2.97 1.81
C ARG A 152 8.13 -2.26 0.55
N ILE A 153 8.55 -3.05 -0.43
CA ILE A 153 9.01 -2.63 -1.76
C ILE A 153 8.07 -3.22 -2.80
N VAL A 154 7.52 -2.37 -3.68
CA VAL A 154 6.46 -2.74 -4.61
C VAL A 154 6.90 -3.69 -5.74
N PRO A 155 8.01 -3.45 -6.48
CA PRO A 155 8.35 -4.28 -7.64
C PRO A 155 8.45 -5.79 -7.38
N PRO A 156 9.03 -6.28 -6.26
CA PRO A 156 9.05 -7.72 -5.97
C PRO A 156 7.66 -8.35 -5.80
N ALA A 157 6.70 -7.61 -5.24
CA ALA A 157 5.32 -8.09 -5.10
C ALA A 157 4.61 -8.17 -6.47
N MET A 158 4.88 -7.23 -7.37
CA MET A 158 4.40 -7.30 -8.76
C MET A 158 4.95 -8.51 -9.49
N LYS A 159 6.26 -8.76 -9.34
CA LYS A 159 6.91 -9.94 -9.90
C LYS A 159 6.20 -11.22 -9.46
N TRP A 160 5.99 -11.34 -8.15
CA TRP A 160 5.30 -12.50 -7.57
C TRP A 160 3.89 -12.68 -8.15
N LEU A 161 3.10 -11.61 -8.27
CA LEU A 161 1.74 -11.65 -8.85
C LEU A 161 1.76 -12.13 -10.31
N LEU A 162 2.73 -11.69 -11.11
CA LEU A 162 2.89 -12.13 -12.49
C LEU A 162 3.27 -13.61 -12.59
N GLU A 163 4.20 -14.07 -11.74
CA GLU A 163 4.63 -15.46 -11.70
C GLU A 163 3.53 -16.43 -11.28
N GLN A 164 2.61 -16.01 -10.39
CA GLN A 164 1.48 -16.85 -9.98
C GLN A 164 0.40 -16.94 -11.06
N GLY A 165 0.18 -15.90 -11.83
CA GLY A 165 -0.82 -15.88 -12.91
C GLY A 165 -2.27 -16.11 -12.43
N GLU A 166 -2.56 -15.98 -11.12
CA GLU A 166 -3.91 -16.19 -10.55
C GLU A 166 -4.91 -15.16 -11.08
N ALA A 167 -4.51 -13.89 -11.16
CA ALA A 167 -5.25 -12.85 -11.82
C ALA A 167 -4.76 -12.76 -13.28
N LYS A 168 -5.66 -13.00 -14.23
CA LYS A 168 -5.34 -12.81 -15.66
C LYS A 168 -5.28 -11.32 -15.96
N LEU A 169 -4.09 -10.74 -15.85
CA LEU A 169 -3.87 -9.31 -16.01
C LEU A 169 -3.31 -8.99 -17.38
N ASP A 170 -3.89 -8.00 -18.03
CA ASP A 170 -3.39 -7.44 -19.29
C ASP A 170 -2.33 -6.35 -19.08
N GLY A 171 -2.17 -5.84 -17.86
CA GLY A 171 -1.16 -4.84 -17.52
C GLY A 171 -1.39 -4.17 -16.17
N PHE A 172 -0.47 -3.24 -15.84
CA PHE A 172 -0.47 -2.55 -14.56
C PHE A 172 -0.53 -1.02 -14.70
N MET A 173 -1.35 -0.40 -13.87
CA MET A 173 -1.26 1.02 -13.56
C MET A 173 -0.35 1.18 -12.34
N LEU A 174 0.82 1.76 -12.55
CA LEU A 174 1.85 1.93 -11.53
C LEU A 174 1.50 3.06 -10.55
N PRO A 175 1.92 2.93 -9.27
CA PRO A 175 1.58 3.88 -8.23
C PRO A 175 2.37 5.19 -8.36
N GLY A 176 1.74 6.27 -8.78
CA GLY A 176 2.37 7.57 -9.01
C GLY A 176 3.18 8.10 -7.82
N HIS A 177 2.68 7.92 -6.58
CA HIS A 177 3.42 8.35 -5.38
C HIS A 177 4.73 7.56 -5.19
N VAL A 178 4.71 6.24 -5.37
CA VAL A 178 5.92 5.41 -5.28
C VAL A 178 6.89 5.82 -6.39
N CYS A 179 6.39 5.91 -7.63
CA CYS A 179 7.21 6.29 -8.78
C CYS A 179 7.79 7.70 -8.69
N THR A 180 7.18 8.63 -7.92
CA THR A 180 7.79 9.94 -7.64
C THR A 180 9.12 9.78 -6.88
N VAL A 181 9.23 8.75 -6.04
CA VAL A 181 10.44 8.46 -5.27
C VAL A 181 11.38 7.54 -6.04
N THR A 182 10.87 6.39 -6.51
CA THR A 182 11.70 5.35 -7.10
C THR A 182 12.02 5.57 -8.58
N GLY A 183 11.20 6.38 -9.28
CA GLY A 183 11.14 6.34 -10.73
C GLY A 183 10.38 5.11 -11.21
N TYR A 184 10.54 4.79 -12.48
CA TYR A 184 9.91 3.61 -13.06
C TYR A 184 10.89 2.65 -13.75
N GLU A 185 12.19 2.90 -13.65
CA GLU A 185 13.23 2.07 -14.25
C GLU A 185 13.16 0.60 -13.79
N ASP A 186 12.93 0.37 -12.48
CA ASP A 186 12.84 -0.98 -11.93
C ASP A 186 11.62 -1.77 -12.44
N TYR A 187 10.64 -1.10 -13.04
CA TYR A 187 9.44 -1.74 -13.60
C TYR A 187 9.64 -2.17 -15.05
N GLU A 188 10.64 -1.62 -15.76
CA GLU A 188 10.93 -1.94 -17.18
C GLU A 188 11.31 -3.42 -17.40
N GLN A 189 11.69 -4.13 -16.33
CA GLN A 189 12.01 -5.56 -16.39
C GLN A 189 10.78 -6.46 -16.59
N PHE A 190 9.56 -5.96 -16.36
CA PHE A 190 8.35 -6.80 -16.44
C PHE A 190 7.79 -6.83 -17.87
N PRO A 191 7.57 -8.04 -18.43
CA PRO A 191 7.14 -8.21 -19.83
C PRO A 191 5.61 -8.05 -19.98
N VAL A 192 5.06 -6.95 -19.47
CA VAL A 192 3.62 -6.63 -19.53
C VAL A 192 3.43 -5.13 -19.74
N PRO A 193 2.33 -4.69 -20.34
CA PRO A 193 1.95 -3.28 -20.43
C PRO A 193 1.92 -2.59 -19.08
N GLN A 194 2.54 -1.43 -18.97
CA GLN A 194 2.60 -0.67 -17.73
C GLN A 194 2.48 0.82 -17.99
N VAL A 195 1.75 1.53 -17.13
CA VAL A 195 1.63 2.99 -17.20
C VAL A 195 1.70 3.58 -15.79
N VAL A 196 2.60 4.55 -15.60
CA VAL A 196 2.58 5.40 -14.40
C VAL A 196 1.44 6.40 -14.52
N ALA A 197 0.53 6.43 -13.55
CA ALA A 197 -0.58 7.38 -13.56
C ALA A 197 -0.60 8.28 -12.32
N GLY A 198 -1.13 9.51 -12.50
CA GLY A 198 -1.49 10.40 -11.41
C GLY A 198 -2.83 10.01 -10.79
N PHE A 199 -3.44 10.95 -10.05
CA PHE A 199 -4.58 10.64 -9.18
C PHE A 199 -5.87 11.40 -9.54
N GLU A 200 -5.77 12.34 -10.47
CA GLU A 200 -6.96 12.99 -11.01
C GLU A 200 -7.70 12.02 -11.96
N PRO A 201 -9.02 12.15 -12.11
CA PRO A 201 -9.79 11.29 -13.01
C PRO A 201 -9.21 11.20 -14.42
N ASP A 202 -8.76 12.33 -14.96
CA ASP A 202 -8.18 12.41 -16.30
C ASP A 202 -6.82 11.71 -16.39
N ASP A 203 -5.99 11.74 -15.32
CA ASP A 203 -4.75 11.00 -15.26
C ASP A 203 -5.00 9.48 -15.32
N ILE A 204 -6.01 9.02 -14.60
CA ILE A 204 -6.38 7.60 -14.53
C ILE A 204 -6.95 7.15 -15.88
N LEU A 205 -7.85 7.92 -16.47
CA LEU A 205 -8.43 7.62 -17.80
C LEU A 205 -7.34 7.59 -18.88
N LEU A 206 -6.41 8.56 -18.85
CA LEU A 206 -5.27 8.58 -19.78
C LEU A 206 -4.39 7.35 -19.60
N GLY A 207 -4.10 6.98 -18.35
CA GLY A 207 -3.33 5.78 -18.05
C GLY A 207 -4.00 4.51 -18.58
N LEU A 208 -5.32 4.38 -18.44
CA LEU A 208 -6.08 3.26 -18.99
C LEU A 208 -6.07 3.23 -20.52
N LEU A 209 -6.23 4.40 -21.15
CA LEU A 209 -6.16 4.51 -22.62
C LEU A 209 -4.78 4.07 -23.13
N MET A 210 -3.71 4.48 -22.48
CA MET A 210 -2.36 4.08 -22.85
C MET A 210 -2.15 2.58 -22.67
N LEU A 211 -2.66 1.98 -21.58
CA LEU A 211 -2.63 0.53 -21.36
C LEU A 211 -3.38 -0.24 -22.44
N VAL A 212 -4.61 0.18 -22.78
CA VAL A 212 -5.40 -0.45 -23.85
C VAL A 212 -4.65 -0.38 -25.20
N ARG A 213 -4.02 0.75 -25.50
CA ARG A 213 -3.21 0.90 -26.73
C ARG A 213 -2.03 -0.03 -26.74
N GLN A 214 -1.25 -0.12 -25.66
CA GLN A 214 -0.11 -1.05 -25.56
C GLN A 214 -0.54 -2.49 -25.82
N VAL A 215 -1.65 -2.93 -25.19
CA VAL A 215 -2.15 -4.29 -25.39
C VAL A 215 -2.57 -4.53 -26.84
N ARG A 216 -3.23 -3.59 -27.49
CA ARG A 216 -3.64 -3.69 -28.90
C ARG A 216 -2.46 -3.69 -29.86
N GLU A 217 -1.42 -2.94 -29.53
CA GLU A 217 -0.16 -2.86 -30.30
C GLU A 217 0.77 -4.06 -30.04
N GLY A 218 0.47 -4.89 -29.03
CA GLY A 218 1.34 -5.99 -28.61
C GLY A 218 2.67 -5.51 -28.01
N THR A 219 2.69 -4.29 -27.43
CA THR A 219 3.90 -3.70 -26.84
C THR A 219 3.92 -3.86 -25.32
N HIS A 220 5.12 -4.00 -24.77
CA HIS A 220 5.35 -4.17 -23.34
C HIS A 220 6.42 -3.16 -22.91
N ARG A 221 5.97 -2.01 -22.43
CA ARG A 221 6.87 -0.93 -21.96
C ARG A 221 6.24 -0.21 -20.79
N VAL A 222 7.02 0.62 -20.12
CA VAL A 222 6.50 1.54 -19.12
C VAL A 222 6.29 2.90 -19.78
N ASP A 223 5.03 3.30 -19.94
CA ASP A 223 4.67 4.65 -20.34
C ASP A 223 4.39 5.52 -19.09
N ASN A 224 4.60 6.83 -19.22
CA ASN A 224 4.40 7.78 -18.13
C ASN A 224 3.29 8.78 -18.46
N ALA A 225 2.10 8.60 -17.87
CA ALA A 225 0.98 9.53 -17.94
C ALA A 225 1.04 10.60 -16.83
N TYR A 226 2.09 10.61 -15.99
CA TYR A 226 2.28 11.53 -14.87
C TYR A 226 3.62 12.29 -14.91
N PRO A 227 4.04 12.85 -16.09
CA PRO A 227 5.38 13.41 -16.27
C PRO A 227 5.61 14.68 -15.44
N ARG A 228 4.55 15.35 -14.93
CA ARG A 228 4.68 16.52 -14.06
C ARG A 228 5.26 16.19 -12.67
N ALA A 229 5.26 14.91 -12.27
CA ALA A 229 5.74 14.47 -10.95
C ALA A 229 6.71 13.29 -10.99
N VAL A 230 6.74 12.54 -12.08
CA VAL A 230 7.54 11.30 -12.18
C VAL A 230 8.51 11.39 -13.34
N THR A 231 9.77 11.09 -13.05
CA THR A 231 10.83 10.86 -14.05
C THR A 231 11.21 9.39 -14.06
N ARG A 232 11.98 8.96 -15.08
CA ARG A 232 12.43 7.57 -15.18
C ARG A 232 13.26 7.15 -13.97
N GLU A 233 14.18 8.03 -13.53
CA GLU A 233 15.10 7.79 -12.42
C GLU A 233 14.47 8.07 -11.04
N GLY A 234 13.35 8.79 -10.98
CA GLY A 234 12.73 9.24 -9.74
C GLY A 234 13.58 10.24 -8.95
N ASN A 235 13.37 10.28 -7.65
CA ASN A 235 14.14 11.13 -6.74
C ASN A 235 15.44 10.43 -6.30
N VAL A 236 16.50 10.64 -7.05
CA VAL A 236 17.83 10.03 -6.81
C VAL A 236 18.32 10.30 -5.39
N LYS A 237 18.08 11.50 -4.84
CA LYS A 237 18.49 11.86 -3.48
C LYS A 237 17.72 11.05 -2.43
N ALA A 238 16.42 10.91 -2.60
CA ALA A 238 15.58 10.12 -1.68
C ALA A 238 15.97 8.63 -1.71
N LYS A 239 16.19 8.05 -2.91
CA LYS A 239 16.69 6.68 -3.06
C LYS A 239 18.04 6.49 -2.37
N LYS A 240 18.99 7.40 -2.61
CA LYS A 240 20.30 7.33 -1.97
C LYS A 240 20.19 7.32 -0.44
N VAL A 241 19.43 8.24 0.14
CA VAL A 241 19.21 8.32 1.59
C VAL A 241 18.56 7.05 2.13
N MET A 242 17.54 6.54 1.42
CA MET A 242 16.85 5.31 1.81
C MET A 242 17.82 4.12 1.86
N TYR A 243 18.58 3.88 0.80
CA TYR A 243 19.51 2.76 0.72
C TYR A 243 20.84 2.99 1.44
N GLU A 244 21.12 4.20 1.96
CA GLU A 244 22.20 4.43 2.91
C GLU A 244 21.89 3.75 4.25
N VAL A 245 20.63 3.81 4.69
CA VAL A 245 20.18 3.31 6.00
C VAL A 245 19.59 1.91 5.93
N PHE A 246 18.84 1.63 4.89
CA PHE A 246 18.13 0.36 4.71
C PHE A 246 18.80 -0.54 3.68
N GLU A 247 18.61 -1.83 3.84
CA GLU A 247 18.86 -2.86 2.82
C GLU A 247 17.60 -3.68 2.61
N SER A 248 17.45 -4.26 1.41
CA SER A 248 16.32 -5.14 1.11
C SER A 248 16.42 -6.45 1.88
N CYS A 249 15.27 -7.00 2.24
CA CYS A 249 15.18 -8.28 2.94
C CYS A 249 13.91 -9.03 2.53
N ASP A 250 13.91 -10.32 2.82
CA ASP A 250 12.76 -11.19 2.58
C ASP A 250 11.72 -10.99 3.67
N VAL A 251 10.48 -10.68 3.29
CA VAL A 251 9.39 -10.46 4.25
C VAL A 251 8.09 -11.07 3.78
N GLU A 252 7.27 -11.46 4.74
CA GLU A 252 5.89 -11.86 4.50
C GLU A 252 5.03 -10.63 4.18
N TRP A 253 4.12 -10.78 3.23
CA TRP A 253 3.02 -9.84 3.01
C TRP A 253 1.72 -10.52 3.40
N ARG A 254 0.78 -9.78 3.98
CA ARG A 254 -0.54 -10.35 4.32
C ARG A 254 -1.23 -10.90 3.09
N GLY A 255 -1.50 -12.21 3.11
CA GLY A 255 -2.14 -12.91 2.01
C GLY A 255 -1.21 -13.36 0.90
N PHE A 256 0.08 -13.19 1.09
CA PHE A 256 1.16 -13.69 0.24
C PHE A 256 2.15 -14.49 1.09
N PRO A 257 2.97 -15.34 0.48
CA PRO A 257 4.08 -15.94 1.20
C PRO A 257 5.16 -14.90 1.51
N VAL A 258 6.28 -15.35 2.04
CA VAL A 258 7.51 -14.54 2.08
C VAL A 258 7.95 -14.25 0.65
N ILE A 259 8.05 -12.96 0.31
CA ILE A 259 8.49 -12.51 -1.00
C ILE A 259 9.95 -12.04 -0.89
N PRO A 260 10.88 -12.65 -1.63
CA PRO A 260 12.29 -12.28 -1.59
C PRO A 260 12.52 -10.81 -1.93
N GLY A 261 13.37 -10.14 -1.16
CA GLY A 261 13.79 -8.76 -1.39
C GLY A 261 12.68 -7.71 -1.28
N SER A 262 11.51 -8.04 -0.71
CA SER A 262 10.33 -7.18 -0.73
C SER A 262 10.12 -6.32 0.51
N GLY A 263 11.03 -6.38 1.48
CA GLY A 263 11.02 -5.55 2.67
C GLY A 263 12.29 -4.72 2.82
N LEU A 264 12.29 -3.82 3.80
CA LEU A 264 13.45 -3.02 4.18
C LEU A 264 13.78 -3.25 5.65
N ARG A 265 15.02 -3.62 5.93
CA ARG A 265 15.57 -3.68 7.28
C ARG A 265 16.72 -2.68 7.45
N LEU A 266 16.97 -2.25 8.68
CA LEU A 266 18.12 -1.41 8.98
C LEU A 266 19.43 -2.17 8.71
N LYS A 267 20.39 -1.48 8.08
CA LYS A 267 21.76 -1.99 7.98
C LYS A 267 22.42 -2.09 9.35
N LYS A 268 23.46 -2.91 9.44
CA LYS A 268 24.17 -3.19 10.69
C LYS A 268 24.67 -1.93 11.42
N GLU A 269 25.07 -0.91 10.67
CA GLU A 269 25.56 0.36 11.24
C GLU A 269 24.49 1.15 12.00
N PHE A 270 23.21 0.84 11.76
CA PHE A 270 22.05 1.50 12.37
C PHE A 270 21.26 0.58 13.30
N GLU A 271 21.80 -0.61 13.65
CA GLU A 271 21.06 -1.62 14.45
C GLU A 271 20.67 -1.14 15.84
N GLN A 272 21.33 -0.13 16.39
CA GLN A 272 20.94 0.52 17.65
C GLN A 272 19.53 1.12 17.61
N TYR A 273 19.02 1.43 16.42
CA TYR A 273 17.66 1.94 16.20
C TYR A 273 16.68 0.83 15.82
N ASP A 274 17.09 -0.42 15.80
CA ASP A 274 16.25 -1.56 15.44
C ASP A 274 15.49 -2.10 16.66
N ALA A 275 14.20 -1.78 16.75
CA ALA A 275 13.34 -2.25 17.82
C ALA A 275 13.22 -3.80 17.83
N GLN A 276 13.29 -4.45 16.67
CA GLN A 276 13.24 -5.92 16.59
C GLN A 276 14.40 -6.55 17.36
N LYS A 277 15.61 -6.00 17.20
CA LYS A 277 16.79 -6.44 17.95
C LYS A 277 16.75 -6.00 19.41
N LYS A 278 16.45 -4.71 19.65
CA LYS A 278 16.44 -4.10 21.00
C LYS A 278 15.50 -4.82 21.95
N PHE A 279 14.32 -5.22 21.49
CA PHE A 279 13.30 -5.89 22.30
C PHE A 279 13.18 -7.39 22.05
N SER A 280 14.09 -7.99 21.26
CA SER A 280 14.09 -9.41 20.90
C SER A 280 12.75 -9.87 20.28
N ILE A 281 12.24 -9.08 19.35
CA ILE A 281 10.94 -9.34 18.72
C ILE A 281 11.11 -10.41 17.64
N VAL A 282 10.22 -11.40 17.68
CA VAL A 282 10.10 -12.42 16.64
C VAL A 282 8.73 -12.27 15.97
N PHE A 283 8.73 -11.99 14.68
CA PHE A 283 7.48 -12.00 13.92
C PHE A 283 6.96 -13.42 13.80
N ARG A 284 5.74 -13.63 14.30
CA ARG A 284 5.09 -14.95 14.25
C ARG A 284 4.26 -15.04 12.99
N HIS A 285 4.38 -16.16 12.28
CA HIS A 285 3.42 -16.45 11.22
C HIS A 285 2.07 -16.78 11.86
N ILE A 286 1.05 -15.98 11.57
CA ILE A 286 -0.30 -16.15 12.10
C ILE A 286 -1.26 -16.31 10.93
N SER A 287 -1.98 -17.42 10.92
CA SER A 287 -3.00 -17.66 9.90
C SER A 287 -4.13 -16.61 10.04
N LYS A 288 -4.58 -16.10 8.91
CA LYS A 288 -5.68 -15.12 8.85
C LYS A 288 -7.00 -15.67 9.42
N HIS A 289 -7.91 -14.79 9.77
CA HIS A 289 -9.30 -15.15 10.06
C HIS A 289 -9.93 -15.85 8.85
N SER A 290 -10.42 -17.08 9.03
CA SER A 290 -10.83 -17.99 7.95
C SER A 290 -11.94 -17.43 7.03
N ALA A 291 -12.79 -16.55 7.53
CA ALA A 291 -13.89 -15.96 6.76
C ALA A 291 -13.51 -14.65 6.03
N CYS A 292 -12.36 -14.04 6.34
CA CYS A 292 -11.89 -12.82 5.68
C CYS A 292 -11.15 -13.18 4.37
N ILE A 293 -11.53 -12.55 3.26
CA ILE A 293 -10.90 -12.74 1.95
C ILE A 293 -10.00 -11.57 1.53
N CYS A 294 -9.48 -10.78 2.49
CA CYS A 294 -8.58 -9.67 2.21
C CYS A 294 -7.41 -10.07 1.31
N ASP A 295 -6.83 -11.26 1.51
CA ASP A 295 -5.76 -11.81 0.70
C ASP A 295 -6.13 -11.96 -0.78
N ARG A 296 -7.35 -12.42 -1.06
CA ARG A 296 -7.86 -12.58 -2.43
C ARG A 296 -8.10 -11.21 -3.08
N VAL A 297 -8.60 -10.24 -2.29
CA VAL A 297 -8.79 -8.87 -2.76
C VAL A 297 -7.44 -8.21 -3.09
N LEU A 298 -6.44 -8.37 -2.22
CA LEU A 298 -5.09 -7.83 -2.44
C LEU A 298 -4.36 -8.47 -3.63
N ARG A 299 -4.72 -9.70 -4.00
CA ARG A 299 -4.19 -10.37 -5.20
C ARG A 299 -5.01 -10.09 -6.48
N GLY A 300 -6.08 -9.30 -6.37
CA GLY A 300 -6.93 -8.94 -7.53
C GLY A 300 -7.84 -10.04 -8.03
N ILE A 301 -7.99 -11.15 -7.28
CA ILE A 301 -8.82 -12.31 -7.65
C ILE A 301 -10.21 -12.31 -6.99
N ALA A 302 -10.51 -11.30 -6.20
CA ALA A 302 -11.83 -11.07 -5.62
C ALA A 302 -12.05 -9.57 -5.42
N GLN A 303 -13.32 -9.17 -5.32
CA GLN A 303 -13.72 -7.82 -4.95
C GLN A 303 -14.21 -7.79 -3.50
N PRO A 304 -14.22 -6.61 -2.83
CA PRO A 304 -14.74 -6.49 -1.47
C PRO A 304 -16.18 -7.03 -1.32
N SER A 305 -17.04 -6.84 -2.32
CA SER A 305 -18.42 -7.35 -2.36
C SER A 305 -18.54 -8.87 -2.32
N ASP A 306 -17.50 -9.61 -2.75
CA ASP A 306 -17.48 -11.07 -2.72
C ASP A 306 -17.28 -11.62 -1.29
N CYS A 307 -16.85 -10.76 -0.37
CA CYS A 307 -16.63 -11.14 1.02
C CYS A 307 -17.95 -11.23 1.78
N ARG A 308 -18.25 -12.41 2.34
CA ARG A 308 -19.47 -12.63 3.14
C ARG A 308 -19.59 -11.72 4.36
N LEU A 309 -18.46 -11.20 4.86
CA LEU A 309 -18.39 -10.30 6.02
C LEU A 309 -18.58 -8.82 5.63
N PHE A 310 -18.35 -8.48 4.35
CA PHE A 310 -18.30 -7.09 3.87
C PHE A 310 -19.59 -6.33 4.17
N SER A 311 -19.46 -5.15 4.78
CA SER A 311 -20.56 -4.24 5.17
C SER A 311 -21.64 -4.85 6.09
N LYS A 312 -21.42 -6.07 6.57
CA LYS A 312 -22.29 -6.78 7.52
C LYS A 312 -21.62 -6.82 8.88
N ILE A 313 -20.78 -7.83 9.10
CA ILE A 313 -19.98 -8.00 10.33
C ILE A 313 -18.73 -7.11 10.26
N CYS A 314 -18.07 -7.09 9.09
CA CYS A 314 -16.88 -6.29 8.87
C CYS A 314 -17.25 -4.92 8.29
N HIS A 315 -17.19 -3.89 9.13
CA HIS A 315 -17.39 -2.50 8.73
C HIS A 315 -16.43 -1.57 9.55
N PRO A 316 -16.31 -0.27 9.23
CA PRO A 316 -15.30 0.59 9.85
C PRO A 316 -15.32 0.66 11.38
N ARG A 317 -16.45 0.37 12.03
CA ARG A 317 -16.54 0.33 13.50
C ARG A 317 -16.10 -1.02 14.08
N THR A 318 -16.29 -2.11 13.35
CA THR A 318 -15.91 -3.48 13.75
C THR A 318 -15.12 -4.16 12.63
N PRO A 319 -13.90 -3.68 12.32
CA PRO A 319 -13.11 -4.24 11.24
C PRO A 319 -12.61 -5.64 11.60
N VAL A 320 -12.77 -6.59 10.67
CA VAL A 320 -12.21 -7.96 10.79
C VAL A 320 -10.83 -8.02 10.14
N GLY A 321 -10.56 -7.17 9.16
CA GLY A 321 -9.28 -7.11 8.47
C GLY A 321 -8.81 -5.67 8.22
N PRO A 322 -7.51 -5.47 7.97
CA PRO A 322 -6.91 -4.15 7.82
C PRO A 322 -7.46 -3.35 6.65
N CYS A 323 -7.92 -4.02 5.58
CA CYS A 323 -8.52 -3.34 4.42
C CYS A 323 -9.81 -2.55 4.75
N MET A 324 -10.45 -2.84 5.89
CA MET A 324 -11.62 -2.09 6.39
C MET A 324 -11.20 -0.94 7.34
N VAL A 325 -9.94 -0.89 7.77
CA VAL A 325 -9.40 0.16 8.66
C VAL A 325 -8.76 1.28 7.87
N SER A 326 -7.79 0.96 7.01
CA SER A 326 -7.01 1.96 6.28
C SER A 326 -7.86 2.76 5.30
N HIS A 327 -7.57 4.05 5.17
CA HIS A 327 -8.16 4.91 4.15
C HIS A 327 -7.77 4.52 2.72
N GLU A 328 -6.71 3.76 2.57
CA GLU A 328 -6.23 3.18 1.31
C GLU A 328 -6.72 1.74 1.10
N GLY A 329 -7.47 1.19 2.05
CA GLY A 329 -7.96 -0.19 1.98
C GLY A 329 -9.18 -0.33 1.07
N ALA A 330 -9.14 -1.27 0.12
CA ALA A 330 -10.22 -1.52 -0.82
C ALA A 330 -11.58 -1.68 -0.14
N CYS A 331 -11.67 -2.47 0.93
CA CYS A 331 -12.93 -2.70 1.62
C CYS A 331 -13.52 -1.41 2.22
N LYS A 332 -12.70 -0.57 2.87
CA LYS A 332 -13.19 0.70 3.43
C LYS A 332 -13.62 1.66 2.33
N ILE A 333 -12.85 1.78 1.25
CA ILE A 333 -13.16 2.63 0.11
C ILE A 333 -14.49 2.19 -0.51
N TRP A 334 -14.68 0.91 -0.75
CA TRP A 334 -15.94 0.38 -1.30
C TRP A 334 -17.11 0.59 -0.35
N HIS A 335 -16.92 0.37 0.94
CA HIS A 335 -17.96 0.63 1.95
C HIS A 335 -18.40 2.11 1.95
N MET A 336 -17.44 3.04 1.79
CA MET A 336 -17.74 4.48 1.81
C MET A 336 -18.42 5.00 0.55
N TYR A 337 -18.10 4.45 -0.63
CA TYR A 337 -18.49 5.03 -1.90
C TYR A 337 -19.47 4.17 -2.70
N GLN A 338 -19.49 2.85 -2.57
CA GLN A 338 -20.38 1.98 -3.33
C GLN A 338 -21.67 1.64 -2.59
N THR A 339 -21.67 1.53 -1.27
CA THR A 339 -22.90 1.30 -0.49
C THR A 339 -23.86 2.48 -0.51
N LYS A 340 -23.38 3.67 -0.82
CA LYS A 340 -24.24 4.88 -0.92
C LYS A 340 -25.02 4.99 -2.24
N LYS A 341 -24.69 4.20 -3.26
CA LYS A 341 -25.44 4.23 -4.54
C LYS A 341 -26.81 3.55 -4.47
N SER A 342 -27.06 2.66 -3.50
CA SER A 342 -28.37 2.01 -3.32
C SER A 342 -29.39 2.88 -2.58
N ASP A 343 -28.97 3.97 -1.92
CA ASP A 343 -29.82 4.79 -1.07
C ASP A 343 -30.04 6.23 -1.58
N MET A 344 -29.48 6.59 -2.73
CA MET A 344 -29.78 7.88 -3.37
C MET A 344 -30.87 7.70 -4.42
N PRO A 345 -32.02 8.38 -4.28
CA PRO A 345 -32.94 8.52 -5.39
C PRO A 345 -32.21 9.25 -6.53
N LEU A 346 -32.30 8.68 -7.72
CA LEU A 346 -31.82 9.33 -8.95
C LEU A 346 -32.50 10.71 -9.09
N PRO A 347 -31.76 11.75 -9.49
CA PRO A 347 -32.33 13.08 -9.70
C PRO A 347 -33.38 13.10 -10.80
#